data_04648753191386c5b695a06ffefa7c0b
#
_entry.id   04648753191386c5b695a06ffefa7c0b
#
_cell.length_a   1.000
_cell.length_b   1.000
_cell.length_c   1.000
_cell.angle_alpha   90.00
_cell.angle_beta   90.00
_cell.angle_gamma   90.00
#
_symmetry.space_group_name_H-M   'P 1'
#
loop_
_entity.id
_entity.type
_entity.pdbx_description
1 polymer ?
#
loop_
_entity_poly.entity_id
_entity_poly.type
_entity_poly.pdbx_seq_one_letter_code
_entity_poly.pdbx_strand_id
1 'polypeptide(L)'
;MFESGGFFDLETKENRLKDLEAQIELSPDFWSNPSLSAPILKEKKSIESALAQVKKLTESEGDLEAALELAEAGESDYIKEAEAIYGDLSKQIRFMEIQSLLSGETDLNAAILTINAGAGGTESCDWASMLYRMYIRFAERKGWHVDVHDILPGEEAGVKNATIEITGDFAYGLLKAENGVHRLVRISPFDSNARRHTSFASVFVTPVVDDNIDIQINPADLRVDTYRASGAGGQHVNKTDSAVRITHIPTGIVTASQTQRSQVQNRENAMKLLRSALYDREMDKRRAAQDALEDTKTDISFGHQIRSYVLHPYKLIKDHRTDFESHSPDDVLDGKLDEFINEYLSQAKESHKA
;
A
#
# COMPACT_ATOMS: atom_id res chain seq x y z
N MET A 1 24.87 13.74 13.55
CA MET A 1 25.21 14.69 12.48
C MET A 1 24.50 14.19 11.23
N PHE A 2 23.31 14.73 10.95
CA PHE A 2 22.45 14.24 9.86
C PHE A 2 22.82 14.96 8.57
N GLU A 3 23.64 14.33 7.74
CA GLU A 3 23.85 14.74 6.35
C GLU A 3 22.84 14.01 5.44
N SER A 4 21.58 14.42 5.47
CA SER A 4 20.60 14.08 4.44
C SER A 4 19.95 15.35 3.93
N GLY A 5 20.67 16.05 3.05
CA GLY A 5 20.16 17.24 2.40
C GLY A 5 18.93 16.93 1.57
N GLY A 6 17.77 17.43 2.00
CA GLY A 6 16.54 17.43 1.24
C GLY A 6 15.26 17.24 2.06
N PHE A 7 15.18 16.24 2.92
CA PHE A 7 13.96 15.99 3.69
C PHE A 7 13.88 16.80 5.00
N PHE A 8 15.02 17.13 5.59
CA PHE A 8 15.13 17.86 6.86
C PHE A 8 15.53 19.34 6.69
N ASP A 9 15.41 19.89 5.51
CA ASP A 9 15.61 21.34 5.32
C ASP A 9 14.37 22.09 5.85
N LEU A 10 14.36 22.29 7.17
CA LEU A 10 13.29 22.95 7.90
C LEU A 10 13.09 24.38 7.42
N GLU A 11 14.18 25.10 7.17
CA GLU A 11 14.13 26.49 6.75
C GLU A 11 13.48 26.64 5.37
N THR A 12 13.83 25.77 4.44
CA THR A 12 13.20 25.76 3.11
C THR A 12 11.72 25.41 3.20
N LYS A 13 11.34 24.44 4.05
CA LYS A 13 9.93 24.07 4.25
C LYS A 13 9.13 25.17 4.92
N GLU A 14 9.65 25.82 5.94
CA GLU A 14 9.01 26.97 6.59
C GLU A 14 8.81 28.15 5.62
N ASN A 15 9.82 28.43 4.80
CA ASN A 15 9.71 29.47 3.78
C ASN A 15 8.67 29.10 2.73
N ARG A 16 8.67 27.83 2.28
CA ARG A 16 7.67 27.36 1.33
C ARG A 16 6.24 27.40 1.88
N LEU A 17 6.06 27.10 3.18
CA LEU A 17 4.77 27.22 3.85
C LEU A 17 4.26 28.67 3.83
N LYS A 18 5.13 29.63 4.15
CA LYS A 18 4.81 31.05 4.09
C LYS A 18 4.43 31.51 2.67
N ASP A 19 5.16 31.01 1.65
CA ASP A 19 4.86 31.32 0.26
C ASP A 19 3.47 30.78 -0.15
N LEU A 20 3.14 29.55 0.25
CA LEU A 20 1.81 28.95 -0.02
C LEU A 20 0.69 29.72 0.70
N GLU A 21 0.91 30.15 1.94
CA GLU A 21 -0.05 30.96 2.70
C GLU A 21 -0.27 32.32 2.03
N ALA A 22 0.80 33.00 1.60
CA ALA A 22 0.70 34.23 0.85
C ALA A 22 -0.04 34.04 -0.50
N GLN A 23 0.20 32.92 -1.18
CA GLN A 23 -0.49 32.56 -2.43
C GLN A 23 -2.00 32.36 -2.22
N ILE A 24 -2.39 31.73 -1.10
CA ILE A 24 -3.79 31.52 -0.72
C ILE A 24 -4.47 32.87 -0.43
N GLU A 25 -3.80 33.77 0.32
CA GLU A 25 -4.34 35.07 0.69
C GLU A 25 -4.47 36.02 -0.52
N LEU A 26 -3.53 35.98 -1.45
CA LEU A 26 -3.51 36.85 -2.63
C LEU A 26 -4.45 36.41 -3.76
N SER A 27 -5.03 35.24 -3.68
CA SER A 27 -5.89 34.68 -4.75
C SER A 27 -7.38 34.78 -4.38
N PRO A 28 -8.14 35.78 -4.88
CA PRO A 28 -9.56 35.95 -4.54
C PRO A 28 -10.46 34.78 -4.89
N ASP A 29 -10.10 34.05 -5.97
CA ASP A 29 -10.87 32.91 -6.50
C ASP A 29 -10.36 31.55 -6.00
N PHE A 30 -9.46 31.53 -5.03
CA PHE A 30 -8.84 30.30 -4.52
C PHE A 30 -9.89 29.27 -4.07
N TRP A 31 -10.86 29.70 -3.30
CA TRP A 31 -11.89 28.82 -2.73
C TRP A 31 -13.00 28.45 -3.72
N SER A 32 -13.15 29.21 -4.81
CA SER A 32 -14.14 28.93 -5.85
C SER A 32 -13.65 27.99 -6.95
N ASN A 33 -12.34 27.70 -7.00
CA ASN A 33 -11.75 26.85 -8.03
C ASN A 33 -11.04 25.63 -7.40
N PRO A 34 -11.75 24.48 -7.28
CA PRO A 34 -11.18 23.26 -6.68
C PRO A 34 -9.93 22.74 -7.38
N SER A 35 -9.80 22.92 -8.69
CA SER A 35 -8.64 22.47 -9.47
C SER A 35 -7.36 23.22 -9.12
N LEU A 36 -7.45 24.47 -8.67
CA LEU A 36 -6.32 25.27 -8.20
C LEU A 36 -6.06 25.08 -6.71
N SER A 37 -7.11 24.99 -5.90
CA SER A 37 -6.96 24.91 -4.43
C SER A 37 -6.50 23.53 -3.94
N ALA A 38 -6.98 22.45 -4.54
CA ALA A 38 -6.67 21.11 -4.08
C ALA A 38 -5.16 20.77 -4.05
N PRO A 39 -4.36 21.01 -5.11
CA PRO A 39 -2.92 20.72 -5.07
C PRO A 39 -2.18 21.59 -4.06
N ILE A 40 -2.53 22.88 -3.95
CA ILE A 40 -1.90 23.82 -3.00
C ILE A 40 -2.20 23.41 -1.56
N LEU A 41 -3.45 23.06 -1.26
CA LEU A 41 -3.84 22.58 0.08
C LEU A 41 -3.21 21.24 0.42
N LYS A 42 -3.06 20.35 -0.55
CA LYS A 42 -2.37 19.06 -0.37
C LYS A 42 -0.88 19.28 -0.03
N GLU A 43 -0.21 20.18 -0.78
CA GLU A 43 1.19 20.55 -0.53
C GLU A 43 1.34 21.22 0.85
N LYS A 44 0.48 22.18 1.19
CA LYS A 44 0.47 22.86 2.49
C LYS A 44 0.33 21.85 3.63
N LYS A 45 -0.69 20.97 3.57
CA LYS A 45 -0.92 19.94 4.59
C LYS A 45 0.28 18.99 4.74
N SER A 46 0.94 18.62 3.64
CA SER A 46 2.14 17.77 3.67
C SER A 46 3.29 18.44 4.40
N ILE A 47 3.53 19.73 4.12
CA ILE A 47 4.59 20.52 4.77
C ILE A 47 4.28 20.72 6.25
N GLU A 48 3.04 21.10 6.61
CA GLU A 48 2.61 21.25 8.00
C GLU A 48 2.78 19.96 8.80
N SER A 49 2.40 18.82 8.21
CA SER A 49 2.58 17.49 8.83
C SER A 49 4.06 17.18 9.06
N ALA A 50 4.93 17.45 8.08
CA ALA A 50 6.36 17.23 8.22
C ALA A 50 6.99 18.11 9.33
N LEU A 51 6.62 19.39 9.37
CA LEU A 51 7.10 20.32 10.42
C LEU A 51 6.61 19.90 11.82
N ALA A 52 5.35 19.48 11.94
CA ALA A 52 4.78 18.99 13.19
C ALA A 52 5.49 17.71 13.69
N GLN A 53 5.84 16.80 12.78
CA GLN A 53 6.60 15.60 13.11
C GLN A 53 8.00 15.94 13.67
N VAL A 54 8.71 16.85 12.99
CA VAL A 54 10.05 17.26 13.47
C VAL A 54 9.95 17.95 14.82
N LYS A 55 8.98 18.84 15.02
CA LYS A 55 8.75 19.50 16.31
C LYS A 55 8.51 18.48 17.42
N LYS A 56 7.66 17.49 17.17
CA LYS A 56 7.39 16.40 18.12
C LYS A 56 8.64 15.58 18.46
N LEU A 57 9.52 15.33 17.46
CA LEU A 57 10.79 14.65 17.71
C LEU A 57 11.70 15.46 18.63
N THR A 58 11.83 16.76 18.38
CA THR A 58 12.66 17.65 19.21
C THR A 58 12.12 17.75 20.65
N GLU A 59 10.79 17.78 20.82
CA GLU A 59 10.16 17.73 22.14
C GLU A 59 10.47 16.39 22.85
N SER A 60 10.31 15.26 22.15
CA SER A 60 10.61 13.93 22.72
C SER A 60 12.10 13.72 23.02
N GLU A 61 13.01 14.35 22.25
CA GLU A 61 14.44 14.35 22.51
C GLU A 61 14.73 15.10 23.83
N GLY A 62 14.14 16.29 24.02
CA GLY A 62 14.25 17.05 25.25
C GLY A 62 13.68 16.30 26.48
N ASP A 63 12.55 15.62 26.33
CA ASP A 63 11.96 14.79 27.38
C ASP A 63 12.88 13.61 27.74
N LEU A 64 13.52 12.98 26.74
CA LEU A 64 14.47 11.90 26.96
C LEU A 64 15.73 12.39 27.72
N GLU A 65 16.28 13.55 27.32
CA GLU A 65 17.44 14.16 28.00
C GLU A 65 17.09 14.45 29.47
N ALA A 66 15.92 15.07 29.72
CA ALA A 66 15.47 15.36 31.08
C ALA A 66 15.30 14.09 31.93
N ALA A 67 14.69 13.02 31.36
CA ALA A 67 14.52 11.75 32.06
C ALA A 67 15.87 11.08 32.36
N LEU A 68 16.86 11.18 31.46
CA LEU A 68 18.21 10.65 31.68
C LEU A 68 18.95 11.42 32.78
N GLU A 69 18.86 12.76 32.80
CA GLU A 69 19.47 13.58 33.86
C GLU A 69 18.90 13.23 35.25
N LEU A 70 17.58 13.02 35.37
CA LEU A 70 16.95 12.61 36.64
C LEU A 70 17.36 11.20 37.04
N ALA A 71 17.49 10.28 36.09
CA ALA A 71 17.98 8.92 36.35
C ALA A 71 19.43 8.91 36.84
N GLU A 72 20.31 9.75 36.26
CA GLU A 72 21.70 9.95 36.69
C GLU A 72 21.78 10.58 38.07
N ALA A 73 20.82 11.43 38.44
CA ALA A 73 20.71 12.01 39.78
C ALA A 73 20.32 11.01 40.89
N GLY A 74 20.03 9.76 40.51
CA GLY A 74 19.72 8.64 41.41
C GLY A 74 18.26 8.27 41.52
N GLU A 75 17.38 8.86 40.74
CA GLU A 75 15.95 8.57 40.69
C GLU A 75 15.65 7.40 39.73
N SER A 76 15.71 6.17 40.24
CA SER A 76 15.60 4.94 39.40
C SER A 76 14.30 4.76 38.66
N ASP A 77 13.21 5.42 39.06
CA ASP A 77 11.93 5.33 38.37
C ASP A 77 11.95 5.97 36.97
N TYR A 78 12.82 6.97 36.77
CA TYR A 78 13.00 7.64 35.49
C TYR A 78 13.74 6.80 34.44
N ILE A 79 14.43 5.72 34.85
CA ILE A 79 15.05 4.78 33.91
C ILE A 79 13.99 4.13 33.00
N LYS A 80 12.89 3.68 33.59
CA LYS A 80 11.80 3.07 32.81
C LYS A 80 11.08 4.06 31.91
N GLU A 81 10.97 5.30 32.36
CA GLU A 81 10.40 6.38 31.56
C GLU A 81 11.31 6.72 30.38
N ALA A 82 12.62 6.86 30.60
CA ALA A 82 13.60 7.05 29.53
C ALA A 82 13.60 5.89 28.51
N GLU A 83 13.51 4.64 28.96
CA GLU A 83 13.40 3.48 28.09
C GLU A 83 12.14 3.52 27.22
N ALA A 84 11.00 3.94 27.79
CA ALA A 84 9.74 4.08 27.05
C ALA A 84 9.82 5.19 26.01
N ILE A 85 10.32 6.38 26.39
CA ILE A 85 10.52 7.53 25.49
C ILE A 85 11.48 7.16 24.36
N TYR A 86 12.62 6.52 24.68
CA TYR A 86 13.59 6.06 23.69
C TYR A 86 12.98 5.06 22.70
N GLY A 87 12.17 4.11 23.18
CA GLY A 87 11.47 3.15 22.36
C GLY A 87 10.52 3.81 21.34
N ASP A 88 9.78 4.82 21.80
CA ASP A 88 8.84 5.55 20.94
C ASP A 88 9.55 6.52 19.99
N LEU A 89 10.60 7.20 20.45
CA LEU A 89 11.44 8.07 19.62
C LEU A 89 12.12 7.28 18.48
N SER A 90 12.66 6.11 18.80
CA SER A 90 13.27 5.21 17.81
C SER A 90 12.28 4.78 16.73
N LYS A 91 11.02 4.48 17.09
CA LYS A 91 9.96 4.16 16.12
C LYS A 91 9.62 5.35 15.24
N GLN A 92 9.52 6.55 15.83
CA GLN A 92 9.23 7.78 15.08
C GLN A 92 10.33 8.11 14.08
N ILE A 93 11.60 8.05 14.50
CA ILE A 93 12.75 8.27 13.61
C ILE A 93 12.73 7.28 12.44
N ARG A 94 12.56 5.98 12.75
CA ARG A 94 12.47 4.94 11.71
C ARG A 94 11.33 5.17 10.73
N PHE A 95 10.17 5.62 11.20
CA PHE A 95 9.04 5.98 10.34
C PHE A 95 9.38 7.18 9.43
N MET A 96 10.05 8.20 9.94
CA MET A 96 10.47 9.35 9.14
C MET A 96 11.57 8.99 8.13
N GLU A 97 12.49 8.11 8.48
CA GLU A 97 13.47 7.56 7.54
C GLU A 97 12.77 6.90 6.36
N ILE A 98 11.75 6.06 6.63
CA ILE A 98 10.95 5.42 5.60
C ILE A 98 10.21 6.44 4.75
N GLN A 99 9.58 7.45 5.36
CA GLN A 99 8.95 8.53 4.61
C GLN A 99 9.96 9.25 3.69
N SER A 100 11.21 9.39 4.11
CA SER A 100 12.28 9.95 3.28
C SER A 100 12.66 9.06 2.09
N LEU A 101 12.33 7.77 2.14
CA LEU A 101 12.52 6.81 1.05
C LEU A 101 11.37 6.85 0.03
N LEU A 102 10.21 7.37 0.46
CA LEU A 102 8.98 7.46 -0.32
C LEU A 102 8.91 8.83 -0.99
N SER A 103 9.76 9.05 -2.00
CA SER A 103 9.86 10.31 -2.74
C SER A 103 9.12 10.30 -4.09
N GLY A 104 8.47 9.20 -4.44
CA GLY A 104 7.69 9.08 -5.66
C GLY A 104 6.42 9.93 -5.60
N GLU A 105 6.07 10.57 -6.72
CA GLU A 105 4.88 11.44 -6.84
C GLU A 105 3.58 10.73 -6.41
N THR A 106 3.51 9.42 -6.63
CA THR A 106 2.35 8.58 -6.31
C THR A 106 2.41 7.94 -4.91
N ASP A 107 3.54 8.03 -4.21
CA ASP A 107 3.72 7.34 -2.92
C ASP A 107 2.75 7.82 -1.83
N LEU A 108 2.27 9.06 -1.92
CA LEU A 108 1.26 9.64 -1.03
C LEU A 108 -0.17 9.18 -1.31
N ASN A 109 -0.40 8.49 -2.43
CA ASN A 109 -1.75 8.14 -2.85
C ASN A 109 -2.30 6.94 -2.07
N ALA A 110 -3.63 6.79 -2.09
CA ALA A 110 -4.28 5.56 -1.69
C ALA A 110 -3.86 4.40 -2.61
N ALA A 111 -3.93 3.18 -2.10
CA ALA A 111 -3.55 1.98 -2.81
C ALA A 111 -4.76 1.13 -3.19
N ILE A 112 -4.79 0.62 -4.41
CA ILE A 112 -5.67 -0.46 -4.80
C ILE A 112 -4.85 -1.74 -4.77
N LEU A 113 -5.25 -2.67 -3.93
CA LEU A 113 -4.60 -3.95 -3.73
C LEU A 113 -5.49 -5.06 -4.28
N THR A 114 -4.97 -5.81 -5.26
CA THR A 114 -5.65 -6.95 -5.89
C THR A 114 -4.92 -8.24 -5.56
N ILE A 115 -5.64 -9.19 -4.98
CA ILE A 115 -5.12 -10.51 -4.60
C ILE A 115 -5.76 -11.55 -5.51
N ASN A 116 -4.95 -12.37 -6.16
CA ASN A 116 -5.42 -13.46 -7.01
C ASN A 116 -4.89 -14.80 -6.48
N ALA A 117 -5.76 -15.77 -6.34
CA ALA A 117 -5.36 -17.14 -6.09
C ALA A 117 -4.58 -17.68 -7.30
N GLY A 118 -3.43 -18.30 -7.05
CA GLY A 118 -2.61 -18.93 -8.08
C GLY A 118 -3.06 -20.37 -8.39
N ALA A 119 -2.19 -21.11 -9.06
CA ALA A 119 -2.41 -22.52 -9.29
C ALA A 119 -2.41 -23.30 -7.96
N GLY A 120 -3.44 -24.13 -7.73
CA GLY A 120 -3.55 -24.91 -6.49
C GLY A 120 -5.01 -25.19 -6.03
N GLY A 121 -6.01 -24.77 -6.79
CA GLY A 121 -7.42 -25.02 -6.46
C GLY A 121 -7.83 -24.41 -5.12
N THR A 122 -8.55 -25.17 -4.29
CA THR A 122 -9.05 -24.75 -2.97
C THR A 122 -7.98 -24.22 -2.03
N GLU A 123 -6.79 -24.81 -2.04
CA GLU A 123 -5.64 -24.37 -1.22
C GLU A 123 -5.16 -22.96 -1.57
N SER A 124 -5.09 -22.63 -2.85
CA SER A 124 -4.68 -21.30 -3.28
C SER A 124 -5.74 -20.24 -2.99
N CYS A 125 -7.03 -20.60 -3.06
CA CYS A 125 -8.13 -19.73 -2.67
C CYS A 125 -8.11 -19.44 -1.17
N ASP A 126 -7.81 -20.43 -0.33
CA ASP A 126 -7.66 -20.25 1.10
C ASP A 126 -6.43 -19.38 1.43
N TRP A 127 -5.31 -19.61 0.72
CA TRP A 127 -4.13 -18.75 0.85
C TRP A 127 -4.41 -17.28 0.48
N ALA A 128 -5.12 -17.05 -0.61
CA ALA A 128 -5.54 -15.70 -1.00
C ALA A 128 -6.42 -15.04 0.08
N SER A 129 -7.30 -15.81 0.72
CA SER A 129 -8.12 -15.35 1.85
C SER A 129 -7.27 -15.00 3.08
N MET A 130 -6.22 -15.76 3.37
CA MET A 130 -5.29 -15.45 4.45
C MET A 130 -4.51 -14.15 4.18
N LEU A 131 -4.02 -13.95 2.95
CA LEU A 131 -3.36 -12.70 2.54
C LEU A 131 -4.32 -11.50 2.61
N TYR A 132 -5.55 -11.67 2.14
CA TYR A 132 -6.60 -10.65 2.23
C TYR A 132 -6.80 -10.19 3.68
N ARG A 133 -6.95 -11.13 4.61
CA ARG A 133 -7.05 -10.83 6.04
C ARG A 133 -5.80 -10.13 6.57
N MET A 134 -4.61 -10.59 6.18
CA MET A 134 -3.33 -10.02 6.59
C MET A 134 -3.23 -8.53 6.22
N TYR A 135 -3.61 -8.16 5.00
CA TYR A 135 -3.56 -6.75 4.56
C TYR A 135 -4.63 -5.89 5.22
N ILE A 136 -5.83 -6.42 5.48
CA ILE A 136 -6.83 -5.71 6.28
C ILE A 136 -6.30 -5.43 7.68
N ARG A 137 -5.72 -6.43 8.34
CA ARG A 137 -5.13 -6.27 9.67
C ARG A 137 -3.98 -5.27 9.68
N PHE A 138 -3.16 -5.28 8.64
CA PHE A 138 -2.11 -4.27 8.48
C PHE A 138 -2.70 -2.85 8.37
N ALA A 139 -3.71 -2.65 7.54
CA ALA A 139 -4.39 -1.36 7.39
C ALA A 139 -5.06 -0.90 8.71
N GLU A 140 -5.74 -1.81 9.42
CA GLU A 140 -6.33 -1.54 10.74
C GLU A 140 -5.27 -1.08 11.76
N ARG A 141 -4.10 -1.74 11.80
CA ARG A 141 -2.98 -1.37 12.68
C ARG A 141 -2.41 0.01 12.37
N LYS A 142 -2.46 0.42 11.10
CA LYS A 142 -2.04 1.74 10.65
C LYS A 142 -3.12 2.82 10.86
N GLY A 143 -4.33 2.43 11.24
CA GLY A 143 -5.48 3.33 11.32
C GLY A 143 -5.97 3.79 9.94
N TRP A 144 -5.69 3.02 8.90
CA TRP A 144 -6.10 3.30 7.53
C TRP A 144 -7.53 2.82 7.27
N HIS A 145 -8.20 3.47 6.34
CA HIS A 145 -9.52 3.07 5.90
C HIS A 145 -9.42 2.04 4.77
N VAL A 146 -10.30 1.03 4.81
CA VAL A 146 -10.34 -0.04 3.81
C VAL A 146 -11.72 -0.12 3.20
N ASP A 147 -11.81 0.05 1.89
CA ASP A 147 -12.99 -0.14 1.08
C ASP A 147 -12.86 -1.40 0.23
N VAL A 148 -13.82 -2.30 0.34
CA VAL A 148 -13.84 -3.53 -0.46
C VAL A 148 -14.58 -3.29 -1.76
N HIS A 149 -13.88 -3.38 -2.90
CA HIS A 149 -14.46 -3.16 -4.22
C HIS A 149 -15.05 -4.42 -4.81
N ASP A 150 -14.32 -5.54 -4.71
CA ASP A 150 -14.76 -6.82 -5.26
C ASP A 150 -14.18 -7.99 -4.47
N ILE A 151 -14.99 -9.01 -4.24
CA ILE A 151 -14.57 -10.30 -3.70
C ILE A 151 -15.26 -11.40 -4.49
N LEU A 152 -14.48 -12.21 -5.17
CA LEU A 152 -14.94 -13.41 -5.82
C LEU A 152 -14.58 -14.62 -4.95
N PRO A 153 -15.56 -15.29 -4.31
CA PRO A 153 -15.29 -16.46 -3.49
C PRO A 153 -14.76 -17.63 -4.32
N GLY A 154 -13.97 -18.48 -3.70
CA GLY A 154 -13.58 -19.77 -4.25
C GLY A 154 -14.80 -20.73 -4.33
N GLU A 155 -14.70 -21.77 -5.13
CA GLU A 155 -15.80 -22.72 -5.32
C GLU A 155 -16.11 -23.51 -4.04
N GLU A 156 -15.11 -23.94 -3.29
CA GLU A 156 -15.26 -24.72 -2.06
C GLU A 156 -14.89 -23.94 -0.80
N ALA A 157 -13.82 -23.13 -0.87
CA ALA A 157 -13.34 -22.32 0.25
C ALA A 157 -12.51 -21.14 -0.23
N GLY A 158 -12.31 -20.15 0.66
CA GLY A 158 -11.42 -19.02 0.45
C GLY A 158 -11.92 -18.03 -0.60
N VAL A 159 -10.97 -17.30 -1.19
CA VAL A 159 -11.21 -16.21 -2.15
C VAL A 159 -10.41 -16.47 -3.41
N LYS A 160 -11.06 -16.43 -4.57
CA LYS A 160 -10.41 -16.57 -5.87
C LYS A 160 -9.75 -15.25 -6.31
N ASN A 161 -10.44 -14.15 -6.07
CA ASN A 161 -9.96 -12.80 -6.32
C ASN A 161 -10.53 -11.86 -5.25
N ALA A 162 -9.74 -10.90 -4.79
CA ALA A 162 -10.20 -9.80 -3.95
C ALA A 162 -9.53 -8.51 -4.39
N THR A 163 -10.31 -7.43 -4.47
CA THR A 163 -9.83 -6.08 -4.75
C THR A 163 -10.29 -5.15 -3.65
N ILE A 164 -9.34 -4.52 -2.98
CA ILE A 164 -9.59 -3.55 -1.91
C ILE A 164 -8.88 -2.24 -2.22
N GLU A 165 -9.49 -1.14 -1.80
CA GLU A 165 -8.86 0.17 -1.75
C GLU A 165 -8.47 0.47 -0.31
N ILE A 166 -7.23 0.88 -0.11
CA ILE A 166 -6.69 1.23 1.20
C ILE A 166 -6.29 2.70 1.16
N THR A 167 -6.97 3.51 1.97
CA THR A 167 -6.77 4.95 2.05
C THR A 167 -6.08 5.32 3.35
N GLY A 168 -4.91 5.92 3.24
CA GLY A 168 -4.10 6.36 4.38
C GLY A 168 -2.81 7.03 3.93
N ASP A 169 -2.08 7.59 4.89
CA ASP A 169 -0.83 8.28 4.60
C ASP A 169 0.21 7.28 4.07
N PHE A 170 0.73 7.54 2.86
CA PHE A 170 1.71 6.70 2.17
C PHE A 170 1.24 5.25 1.90
N ALA A 171 -0.07 5.04 1.78
CA ALA A 171 -0.61 3.68 1.61
C ALA A 171 -0.01 2.98 0.39
N TYR A 172 0.01 3.63 -0.77
CA TYR A 172 0.63 3.06 -1.97
C TYR A 172 2.14 2.92 -1.81
N GLY A 173 2.82 3.95 -1.30
CA GLY A 173 4.28 3.94 -1.14
C GLY A 173 4.80 2.78 -0.30
N LEU A 174 4.08 2.40 0.75
CA LEU A 174 4.41 1.26 1.61
C LEU A 174 3.99 -0.06 0.96
N LEU A 175 2.75 -0.15 0.48
CA LEU A 175 2.18 -1.39 -0.03
C LEU A 175 2.76 -1.82 -1.40
N LYS A 176 3.33 -0.90 -2.20
CA LYS A 176 4.04 -1.26 -3.45
C LYS A 176 5.16 -2.28 -3.24
N ALA A 177 5.75 -2.32 -2.03
CA ALA A 177 6.73 -3.32 -1.63
C ALA A 177 6.16 -4.76 -1.60
N GLU A 178 4.84 -4.91 -1.53
CA GLU A 178 4.16 -6.21 -1.48
C GLU A 178 3.78 -6.78 -2.86
N ASN A 179 4.10 -6.05 -3.93
CA ASN A 179 3.86 -6.52 -5.30
C ASN A 179 4.64 -7.80 -5.60
N GLY A 180 3.95 -8.86 -6.00
CA GLY A 180 4.56 -10.10 -6.46
C GLY A 180 3.84 -11.37 -6.01
N VAL A 181 4.55 -12.49 -6.07
CA VAL A 181 4.01 -13.80 -5.75
C VAL A 181 4.40 -14.20 -4.32
N HIS A 182 3.40 -14.59 -3.53
CA HIS A 182 3.53 -15.07 -2.16
C HIS A 182 3.32 -16.59 -2.14
N ARG A 183 4.28 -17.29 -1.55
CA ARG A 183 4.26 -18.76 -1.45
C ARG A 183 3.93 -19.20 -0.03
N LEU A 184 2.95 -20.08 0.13
CA LEU A 184 2.63 -20.74 1.39
C LEU A 184 3.05 -22.21 1.35
N VAL A 185 3.67 -22.69 2.44
CA VAL A 185 3.97 -24.11 2.68
C VAL A 185 3.41 -24.49 4.03
N ARG A 186 2.38 -25.35 4.05
CA ARG A 186 1.74 -25.82 5.28
C ARG A 186 1.20 -27.24 5.12
N ILE A 187 0.76 -27.83 6.22
CA ILE A 187 -0.12 -29.02 6.17
C ILE A 187 -1.50 -28.55 5.70
N SER A 188 -2.06 -29.22 4.69
CA SER A 188 -3.36 -28.88 4.13
C SER A 188 -4.48 -29.19 5.13
N PRO A 189 -5.38 -28.21 5.41
CA PRO A 189 -6.60 -28.48 6.15
C PRO A 189 -7.67 -29.21 5.32
N PHE A 190 -7.50 -29.27 4.00
CA PHE A 190 -8.44 -29.89 3.04
C PHE A 190 -8.03 -31.30 2.63
N ASP A 191 -6.79 -31.71 2.91
CA ASP A 191 -6.29 -33.05 2.62
C ASP A 191 -6.47 -33.98 3.83
N SER A 192 -7.32 -34.98 3.70
CA SER A 192 -7.59 -35.99 4.73
C SER A 192 -6.33 -36.73 5.19
N ASN A 193 -5.28 -36.78 4.36
CA ASN A 193 -4.01 -37.41 4.68
C ASN A 193 -3.01 -36.47 5.37
N ALA A 194 -3.41 -35.22 5.68
CA ALA A 194 -2.59 -34.21 6.34
C ALA A 194 -1.22 -34.00 5.65
N ARG A 195 -1.16 -34.06 4.33
CA ARG A 195 0.06 -33.86 3.56
C ARG A 195 0.45 -32.39 3.49
N ARG A 196 1.71 -32.15 3.32
CA ARG A 196 2.27 -30.80 3.11
C ARG A 196 2.00 -30.35 1.69
N HIS A 197 1.34 -29.20 1.54
CA HIS A 197 1.04 -28.56 0.27
C HIS A 197 1.77 -27.23 0.13
N THR A 198 2.01 -26.85 -1.11
CA THR A 198 2.54 -25.53 -1.49
C THR A 198 1.49 -24.80 -2.32
N SER A 199 1.15 -23.59 -1.91
CA SER A 199 0.15 -22.74 -2.58
C SER A 199 0.76 -21.41 -2.94
N PHE A 200 0.28 -20.83 -4.02
CA PHE A 200 0.72 -19.52 -4.50
C PHE A 200 -0.46 -18.58 -4.62
N ALA A 201 -0.22 -17.32 -4.32
CA ALA A 201 -1.13 -16.23 -4.61
C ALA A 201 -0.33 -15.00 -5.05
N SER A 202 -0.86 -14.23 -5.97
CA SER A 202 -0.24 -12.99 -6.42
C SER A 202 -0.94 -11.78 -5.81
N VAL A 203 -0.14 -10.78 -5.45
CA VAL A 203 -0.59 -9.50 -4.95
C VAL A 203 -0.13 -8.43 -5.92
N PHE A 204 -1.04 -7.57 -6.34
CA PHE A 204 -0.76 -6.40 -7.15
C PHE A 204 -1.26 -5.16 -6.44
N VAL A 205 -0.40 -4.15 -6.35
CA VAL A 205 -0.72 -2.87 -5.73
C VAL A 205 -0.54 -1.77 -6.76
N THR A 206 -1.59 -0.99 -6.96
CA THR A 206 -1.59 0.16 -7.87
C THR A 206 -2.01 1.42 -7.12
N PRO A 207 -1.52 2.61 -7.50
CA PRO A 207 -1.95 3.84 -6.86
C PRO A 207 -3.37 4.20 -7.27
N VAL A 208 -4.13 4.79 -6.37
CA VAL A 208 -5.33 5.52 -6.73
C VAL A 208 -4.89 6.83 -7.38
N VAL A 209 -5.28 7.02 -8.63
CA VAL A 209 -4.97 8.24 -9.37
C VAL A 209 -6.14 9.20 -9.23
N ASP A 210 -5.89 10.38 -8.68
CA ASP A 210 -6.87 11.46 -8.67
C ASP A 210 -7.14 11.95 -10.10
N ASP A 211 -8.32 12.51 -10.32
CA ASP A 211 -8.81 12.97 -11.65
C ASP A 211 -7.91 14.01 -12.36
N ASN A 212 -6.85 14.48 -11.72
CA ASN A 212 -5.93 15.49 -12.24
C ASN A 212 -4.80 14.94 -13.15
N ILE A 213 -4.63 13.62 -13.27
CA ILE A 213 -3.75 13.07 -14.29
C ILE A 213 -4.60 12.83 -15.53
N ASP A 214 -4.29 13.56 -16.58
CA ASP A 214 -5.03 13.64 -17.85
C ASP A 214 -4.95 12.32 -18.65
N ILE A 215 -5.42 11.24 -18.04
CA ILE A 215 -5.70 10.00 -18.75
C ILE A 215 -7.03 10.20 -19.45
N GLN A 216 -6.99 10.67 -20.67
CA GLN A 216 -8.16 10.81 -21.52
C GLN A 216 -8.70 9.41 -21.86
N ILE A 217 -9.70 8.97 -21.11
CA ILE A 217 -10.44 7.75 -21.45
C ILE A 217 -11.58 8.15 -22.38
N ASN A 218 -11.47 7.76 -23.65
CA ASN A 218 -12.56 7.96 -24.59
C ASN A 218 -13.70 6.96 -24.28
N PRO A 219 -14.93 7.42 -24.02
CA PRO A 219 -16.06 6.53 -23.77
C PRO A 219 -16.33 5.51 -24.90
N ALA A 220 -15.94 5.83 -26.14
CA ALA A 220 -16.06 4.93 -27.28
C ALA A 220 -15.14 3.69 -27.19
N ASP A 221 -14.04 3.80 -26.43
CA ASP A 221 -13.07 2.72 -26.22
C ASP A 221 -13.45 1.80 -25.05
N LEU A 222 -14.60 2.05 -24.41
CA LEU A 222 -15.07 1.29 -23.28
C LEU A 222 -16.23 0.37 -23.67
N ARG A 223 -16.07 -0.90 -23.35
CA ARG A 223 -17.20 -1.84 -23.33
C ARG A 223 -17.65 -2.01 -21.89
N VAL A 224 -18.89 -1.64 -21.61
CA VAL A 224 -19.52 -1.76 -20.28
C VAL A 224 -20.53 -2.88 -20.31
N ASP A 225 -20.25 -3.94 -19.57
CA ASP A 225 -21.13 -5.09 -19.41
C ASP A 225 -21.73 -5.06 -18.00
N THR A 226 -23.06 -5.16 -17.91
CA THR A 226 -23.76 -5.32 -16.63
C THR A 226 -24.13 -6.78 -16.43
N TYR A 227 -23.99 -7.28 -15.20
CA TYR A 227 -24.29 -8.67 -14.89
C TYR A 227 -24.82 -8.78 -13.45
N ARG A 228 -25.34 -9.95 -13.12
CA ARG A 228 -25.83 -10.24 -11.78
C ARG A 228 -24.66 -10.50 -10.85
N ALA A 229 -24.63 -9.77 -9.72
CA ALA A 229 -23.63 -10.02 -8.70
C ALA A 229 -23.72 -11.46 -8.19
N SER A 230 -22.57 -12.14 -8.10
CA SER A 230 -22.46 -13.48 -7.52
C SER A 230 -21.96 -13.35 -6.09
N GLY A 231 -22.74 -13.84 -5.10
CA GLY A 231 -22.33 -13.81 -3.70
C GLY A 231 -23.49 -14.15 -2.74
N ALA A 232 -23.17 -14.34 -1.47
CA ALA A 232 -24.16 -14.53 -0.39
C ALA A 232 -24.95 -13.22 -0.19
N GLY A 233 -26.14 -13.13 -0.77
CA GLY A 233 -27.01 -11.96 -0.65
C GLY A 233 -28.49 -12.35 -0.83
N GLY A 234 -29.40 -11.51 -0.29
CA GLY A 234 -30.84 -11.72 -0.35
C GLY A 234 -31.42 -11.56 -1.76
N GLN A 235 -32.75 -11.65 -1.87
CA GLN A 235 -33.51 -11.65 -3.16
C GLN A 235 -33.14 -10.49 -4.12
N HIS A 236 -32.61 -9.39 -3.63
CA HIS A 236 -32.24 -8.23 -4.45
C HIS A 236 -30.96 -8.47 -5.27
N VAL A 237 -29.96 -9.16 -4.70
CA VAL A 237 -28.68 -9.46 -5.34
C VAL A 237 -28.87 -10.42 -6.53
N ASN A 238 -29.82 -11.33 -6.42
CA ASN A 238 -30.09 -12.37 -7.43
C ASN A 238 -31.03 -11.92 -8.56
N LYS A 239 -31.64 -10.72 -8.44
CA LYS A 239 -32.66 -10.26 -9.43
C LYS A 239 -32.23 -9.02 -10.22
N THR A 240 -31.25 -8.27 -9.76
CA THR A 240 -30.82 -7.02 -10.40
C THR A 240 -29.40 -7.13 -10.96
N ASP A 241 -29.20 -6.67 -12.19
CA ASP A 241 -27.89 -6.60 -12.85
C ASP A 241 -27.14 -5.35 -12.34
N SER A 242 -26.78 -5.36 -11.04
CA SER A 242 -26.09 -4.24 -10.37
C SER A 242 -24.57 -4.28 -10.52
N ALA A 243 -23.99 -5.44 -10.81
CA ALA A 243 -22.56 -5.58 -11.06
C ALA A 243 -22.18 -4.99 -12.41
N VAL A 244 -21.04 -4.30 -12.45
CA VAL A 244 -20.53 -3.64 -13.66
C VAL A 244 -19.13 -4.14 -13.95
N ARG A 245 -18.88 -4.53 -15.21
CA ARG A 245 -17.57 -4.84 -15.76
C ARG A 245 -17.26 -3.83 -16.87
N ILE A 246 -16.10 -3.22 -16.81
CA ILE A 246 -15.64 -2.29 -17.83
C ILE A 246 -14.39 -2.90 -18.47
N THR A 247 -14.43 -3.02 -19.80
CA THR A 247 -13.29 -3.46 -20.61
C THR A 247 -12.82 -2.29 -21.45
N HIS A 248 -11.58 -1.91 -21.29
CA HIS A 248 -10.93 -0.92 -22.16
C HIS A 248 -10.40 -1.64 -23.42
N ILE A 249 -11.08 -1.46 -24.54
CA ILE A 249 -10.86 -2.20 -25.78
C ILE A 249 -9.41 -2.10 -26.28
N PRO A 250 -8.77 -0.90 -26.32
CA PRO A 250 -7.42 -0.77 -26.86
C PRO A 250 -6.33 -1.45 -26.03
N THR A 251 -6.55 -1.58 -24.71
CA THR A 251 -5.55 -2.15 -23.79
C THR A 251 -5.88 -3.56 -23.35
N GLY A 252 -7.13 -4.01 -23.50
CA GLY A 252 -7.61 -5.28 -23.01
C GLY A 252 -7.79 -5.34 -21.48
N ILE A 253 -7.60 -4.22 -20.77
CA ILE A 253 -7.77 -4.17 -19.31
C ILE A 253 -9.24 -4.31 -18.97
N VAL A 254 -9.54 -5.20 -18.01
CA VAL A 254 -10.90 -5.49 -17.52
C VAL A 254 -10.94 -5.17 -16.03
N THR A 255 -11.89 -4.33 -15.63
CA THR A 255 -12.18 -4.02 -14.23
C THR A 255 -13.64 -4.32 -13.91
N ALA A 256 -13.92 -4.75 -12.68
CA ALA A 256 -15.27 -5.06 -12.25
C ALA A 256 -15.53 -4.55 -10.84
N SER A 257 -16.77 -4.13 -10.58
CA SER A 257 -17.25 -3.78 -9.25
C SER A 257 -18.66 -4.29 -9.05
N GLN A 258 -18.92 -4.92 -7.89
CA GLN A 258 -20.23 -5.51 -7.55
C GLN A 258 -20.65 -5.29 -6.09
N THR A 259 -19.88 -4.50 -5.33
CA THR A 259 -20.05 -4.37 -3.88
C THR A 259 -21.22 -3.46 -3.48
N GLN A 260 -21.59 -2.53 -4.34
CA GLN A 260 -22.66 -1.57 -4.08
C GLN A 260 -24.01 -2.05 -4.64
N ARG A 261 -25.10 -1.65 -3.97
CA ARG A 261 -26.47 -1.92 -4.46
C ARG A 261 -26.82 -1.10 -5.70
N SER A 262 -26.13 0.02 -5.90
CA SER A 262 -26.34 0.94 -7.01
C SER A 262 -25.41 0.59 -8.18
N GLN A 263 -25.99 0.33 -9.35
CA GLN A 263 -25.26 0.14 -10.60
C GLN A 263 -24.38 1.35 -10.94
N VAL A 264 -24.86 2.58 -10.64
CA VAL A 264 -24.12 3.82 -10.90
C VAL A 264 -22.84 3.86 -10.06
N GLN A 265 -22.94 3.57 -8.76
CA GLN A 265 -21.77 3.53 -7.87
C GLN A 265 -20.78 2.43 -8.28
N ASN A 266 -21.26 1.24 -8.66
CA ASN A 266 -20.38 0.18 -9.17
C ASN A 266 -19.70 0.60 -10.49
N ARG A 267 -20.38 1.36 -11.35
CA ARG A 267 -19.79 1.90 -12.57
C ARG A 267 -18.68 2.93 -12.25
N GLU A 268 -18.91 3.84 -11.32
CA GLU A 268 -17.91 4.81 -10.87
C GLU A 268 -16.69 4.12 -10.26
N ASN A 269 -16.91 3.13 -9.39
CA ASN A 269 -15.84 2.35 -8.79
C ASN A 269 -15.04 1.57 -9.86
N ALA A 270 -15.72 0.88 -10.78
CA ALA A 270 -15.04 0.18 -11.87
C ALA A 270 -14.26 1.14 -12.78
N MET A 271 -14.76 2.37 -12.99
CA MET A 271 -14.07 3.40 -13.74
C MET A 271 -12.82 3.91 -13.01
N LYS A 272 -12.90 4.07 -11.66
CA LYS A 272 -11.77 4.43 -10.82
C LYS A 272 -10.66 3.36 -10.89
N LEU A 273 -11.05 2.09 -10.79
CA LEU A 273 -10.15 0.95 -10.95
C LEU A 273 -9.49 0.94 -12.33
N LEU A 274 -10.27 1.23 -13.39
CA LEU A 274 -9.73 1.29 -14.76
C LEU A 274 -8.70 2.40 -14.93
N ARG A 275 -8.98 3.60 -14.39
CA ARG A 275 -8.02 4.72 -14.43
C ARG A 275 -6.71 4.35 -13.74
N SER A 276 -6.78 3.72 -12.58
CA SER A 276 -5.57 3.27 -11.86
C SER A 276 -4.78 2.25 -12.67
N ALA A 277 -5.44 1.27 -13.24
CA ALA A 277 -4.76 0.25 -14.05
C ALA A 277 -4.17 0.80 -15.38
N LEU A 278 -4.81 1.81 -15.97
CA LEU A 278 -4.27 2.51 -17.16
C LEU A 278 -3.06 3.36 -16.81
N TYR A 279 -3.09 4.03 -15.64
CA TYR A 279 -1.94 4.80 -15.14
C TYR A 279 -0.72 3.91 -14.92
N ASP A 280 -0.92 2.80 -14.23
CA ASP A 280 0.16 1.84 -13.96
C ASP A 280 0.80 1.35 -15.25
N ARG A 281 -0.04 1.00 -16.25
CA ARG A 281 0.46 0.61 -17.58
C ARG A 281 1.24 1.72 -18.29
N GLU A 282 0.84 2.98 -18.15
CA GLU A 282 1.56 4.09 -18.76
C GLU A 282 2.90 4.37 -18.04
N MET A 283 2.91 4.20 -16.71
CA MET A 283 4.14 4.25 -15.92
C MET A 283 5.09 3.11 -16.27
N ASP A 284 4.56 1.90 -16.47
CA ASP A 284 5.36 0.74 -16.91
C ASP A 284 5.94 0.95 -18.32
N LYS A 285 5.19 1.57 -19.23
CA LYS A 285 5.74 1.96 -20.55
C LYS A 285 6.85 3.00 -20.42
N ARG A 286 6.69 4.01 -19.55
CA ARG A 286 7.73 5.01 -19.29
C ARG A 286 8.95 4.38 -18.65
N ARG A 287 8.76 3.48 -17.66
CA ARG A 287 9.84 2.69 -17.06
C ARG A 287 10.51 1.78 -18.10
N ALA A 288 9.73 1.01 -18.85
CA ALA A 288 10.28 0.15 -19.89
C ALA A 288 11.04 0.94 -20.98
N ALA A 289 10.61 2.16 -21.29
CA ALA A 289 11.35 3.05 -22.18
C ALA A 289 12.65 3.55 -21.55
N GLN A 290 12.65 3.80 -20.23
CA GLN A 290 13.83 4.20 -19.48
C GLN A 290 14.78 3.01 -19.24
N ASP A 291 14.24 1.84 -18.86
CA ASP A 291 14.97 0.58 -18.70
C ASP A 291 15.51 0.08 -20.04
N ALA A 292 14.81 0.27 -21.16
CA ALA A 292 15.32 -0.05 -22.49
C ALA A 292 16.47 0.87 -22.92
N LEU A 293 16.59 2.06 -22.35
CA LEU A 293 17.76 2.93 -22.48
C LEU A 293 18.90 2.50 -21.54
N GLU A 294 18.60 1.84 -20.43
CA GLU A 294 19.58 1.34 -19.45
C GLU A 294 19.94 -0.13 -19.65
N ASP A 295 19.02 -0.96 -20.17
CA ASP A 295 19.17 -2.41 -20.34
C ASP A 295 19.67 -2.84 -21.73
N THR A 296 20.89 -2.51 -22.03
CA THR A 296 21.70 -3.42 -22.85
C THR A 296 22.24 -4.61 -22.01
N LYS A 297 21.77 -4.81 -20.80
CA LYS A 297 22.22 -5.88 -19.88
C LYS A 297 21.08 -6.49 -19.05
N THR A 298 20.84 -7.76 -19.31
CA THR A 298 20.24 -8.83 -18.50
C THR A 298 18.75 -9.16 -18.69
N ASP A 299 18.53 -10.42 -19.12
CA ASP A 299 17.29 -11.19 -19.16
C ASP A 299 16.57 -11.21 -17.81
N ILE A 300 15.30 -10.83 -17.80
CA ILE A 300 14.41 -11.02 -16.64
C ILE A 300 13.53 -12.23 -16.90
N SER A 301 13.80 -13.33 -16.19
CA SER A 301 12.95 -14.51 -16.18
C SER A 301 11.75 -14.32 -15.25
N PHE A 302 10.55 -14.56 -15.75
CA PHE A 302 9.30 -14.72 -15.02
C PHE A 302 9.45 -15.81 -13.93
N GLY A 303 9.21 -15.49 -12.63
CA GLY A 303 9.18 -16.51 -11.59
C GLY A 303 9.68 -16.11 -10.19
N HIS A 304 9.90 -14.84 -9.91
CA HIS A 304 10.40 -14.44 -8.60
C HIS A 304 9.29 -14.32 -7.56
N GLN A 305 9.21 -15.38 -6.69
CA GLN A 305 8.47 -15.30 -5.44
C GLN A 305 9.14 -14.22 -4.59
N ILE A 306 8.37 -13.22 -4.16
CA ILE A 306 8.90 -12.17 -3.27
C ILE A 306 9.06 -12.69 -1.84
N ARG A 307 8.10 -13.52 -1.37
CA ARG A 307 8.11 -14.01 0.01
C ARG A 307 7.57 -15.42 0.14
N SER A 308 8.22 -16.23 0.98
CA SER A 308 7.81 -17.58 1.34
C SER A 308 7.35 -17.64 2.79
N TYR A 309 6.19 -18.22 3.02
CA TYR A 309 5.57 -18.46 4.31
C TYR A 309 5.58 -19.95 4.59
N VAL A 310 6.49 -20.40 5.45
CA VAL A 310 6.62 -21.82 5.84
C VAL A 310 6.03 -21.98 7.23
N LEU A 311 4.94 -22.75 7.35
CA LEU A 311 4.28 -23.06 8.62
C LEU A 311 4.58 -24.48 9.11
N HIS A 312 5.12 -25.33 8.24
CA HIS A 312 5.50 -26.71 8.56
C HIS A 312 6.65 -27.18 7.64
N PRO A 313 7.70 -27.88 8.13
CA PRO A 313 7.88 -28.43 9.49
C PRO A 313 8.41 -27.43 10.52
N TYR A 314 8.85 -26.27 10.08
CA TYR A 314 9.30 -25.16 10.94
C TYR A 314 8.52 -23.90 10.59
N LYS A 315 8.51 -22.94 11.51
CA LYS A 315 7.85 -21.64 11.30
C LYS A 315 8.88 -20.62 10.85
N LEU A 316 8.74 -20.15 9.59
CA LEU A 316 9.63 -19.15 9.01
C LEU A 316 8.90 -18.39 7.90
N ILE A 317 9.05 -17.07 7.89
CA ILE A 317 8.73 -16.23 6.73
C ILE A 317 10.03 -15.61 6.25
N LYS A 318 10.31 -15.75 4.95
CA LYS A 318 11.50 -15.20 4.31
C LYS A 318 11.12 -14.38 3.10
N ASP A 319 11.59 -13.11 3.04
CA ASP A 319 11.56 -12.30 1.84
C ASP A 319 12.82 -12.59 1.03
N HIS A 320 12.63 -12.98 -0.24
CA HIS A 320 13.74 -13.38 -1.11
C HIS A 320 14.46 -12.20 -1.76
N ARG A 321 13.93 -11.00 -1.64
CA ARG A 321 14.54 -9.79 -2.21
C ARG A 321 15.53 -9.16 -1.24
N THR A 322 15.22 -9.24 0.07
CA THR A 322 16.00 -8.61 1.13
C THR A 322 16.74 -9.61 2.02
N ASP A 323 16.45 -10.91 1.86
CA ASP A 323 16.88 -12.00 2.75
C ASP A 323 16.40 -11.85 4.20
N PHE A 324 15.49 -10.89 4.48
CA PHE A 324 14.91 -10.71 5.80
C PHE A 324 14.04 -11.90 6.20
N GLU A 325 14.20 -12.37 7.44
CA GLU A 325 13.51 -13.55 7.98
C GLU A 325 12.76 -13.22 9.27
N SER A 326 11.56 -13.77 9.42
CA SER A 326 10.78 -13.72 10.65
C SER A 326 10.38 -15.11 11.12
N HIS A 327 10.58 -15.39 12.40
CA HIS A 327 10.21 -16.66 13.03
C HIS A 327 8.82 -16.65 13.69
N SER A 328 8.08 -15.56 13.53
CA SER A 328 6.73 -15.36 14.06
C SER A 328 5.68 -15.21 12.94
N PRO A 329 5.35 -16.29 12.19
CA PRO A 329 4.39 -16.21 11.09
C PRO A 329 3.01 -15.74 11.53
N ASP A 330 2.60 -16.09 12.75
CA ASP A 330 1.28 -15.73 13.29
C ASP A 330 1.14 -14.19 13.42
N ASP A 331 2.20 -13.52 13.86
CA ASP A 331 2.25 -12.06 13.96
C ASP A 331 2.19 -11.38 12.59
N VAL A 332 2.95 -11.91 11.62
CA VAL A 332 2.99 -11.38 10.25
C VAL A 332 1.63 -11.55 9.58
N LEU A 333 1.00 -12.72 9.70
CA LEU A 333 -0.35 -12.99 9.19
C LEU A 333 -1.43 -12.19 9.91
N ASP A 334 -1.16 -11.68 11.12
CA ASP A 334 -1.99 -10.71 11.83
C ASP A 334 -1.64 -9.25 11.49
N GLY A 335 -0.88 -9.01 10.42
CA GLY A 335 -0.63 -7.69 9.85
C GLY A 335 0.62 -6.98 10.35
N LYS A 336 1.61 -7.63 10.96
CA LYS A 336 2.91 -7.02 11.26
C LYS A 336 3.84 -7.11 10.06
N LEU A 337 3.64 -6.26 9.05
CA LEU A 337 4.43 -6.25 7.81
C LEU A 337 5.53 -5.19 7.80
N ASP A 338 5.57 -4.30 8.79
CA ASP A 338 6.43 -3.13 8.82
C ASP A 338 7.90 -3.45 8.56
N GLU A 339 8.44 -4.49 9.18
CA GLU A 339 9.85 -4.84 9.06
C GLU A 339 10.21 -5.30 7.64
N PHE A 340 9.34 -6.10 6.99
CA PHE A 340 9.53 -6.53 5.61
C PHE A 340 9.49 -5.35 4.63
N ILE A 341 8.51 -4.47 4.81
CA ILE A 341 8.34 -3.29 3.96
C ILE A 341 9.53 -2.34 4.12
N ASN A 342 9.94 -2.09 5.36
CA ASN A 342 11.05 -1.19 5.68
C ASN A 342 12.37 -1.67 5.11
N GLU A 343 12.65 -2.97 5.24
CA GLU A 343 13.87 -3.57 4.72
C GLU A 343 13.92 -3.48 3.20
N TYR A 344 12.81 -3.78 2.53
CA TYR A 344 12.71 -3.64 1.08
C TYR A 344 12.94 -2.21 0.61
N LEU A 345 12.30 -1.22 1.24
CA LEU A 345 12.43 0.18 0.86
C LEU A 345 13.85 0.73 1.10
N SER A 346 14.51 0.29 2.17
CA SER A 346 15.89 0.66 2.49
C SER A 346 16.88 0.16 1.42
N GLN A 347 16.78 -1.11 1.02
CA GLN A 347 17.64 -1.70 0.00
C GLN A 347 17.38 -1.12 -1.40
N ALA A 348 16.11 -0.81 -1.73
CA ALA A 348 15.77 -0.19 -3.00
C ALA A 348 16.45 1.18 -3.20
N LYS A 349 16.65 1.96 -2.13
CA LYS A 349 17.36 3.24 -2.20
C LYS A 349 18.87 3.08 -2.39
N GLU A 350 19.46 2.07 -1.76
CA GLU A 350 20.88 1.80 -1.91
C GLU A 350 21.24 1.40 -3.34
N SER A 351 20.38 0.59 -3.99
CA SER A 351 20.55 0.19 -5.38
C SER A 351 20.39 1.34 -6.39
N HIS A 352 19.64 2.41 -6.04
CA HIS A 352 19.53 3.61 -6.89
C HIS A 352 20.68 4.62 -6.71
N LYS A 353 21.51 4.46 -5.67
CA LYS A 353 22.69 5.33 -5.41
C LYS A 353 23.98 4.75 -5.96
N ALA A 354 24.02 3.48 -6.33
CA ALA A 354 25.17 2.80 -6.92
C ALA A 354 25.11 2.80 -8.44
#